data_476a9580402393a91b6f038aa1d98a9b
#
_entry.id   476a9580402393a91b6f038aa1d98a9b
#
_cell.length_a   1.000
_cell.length_b   1.000
_cell.length_c   1.000
_cell.angle_alpha   90.00
_cell.angle_beta   90.00
_cell.angle_gamma   90.00
#
_symmetry.space_group_name_H-M   'P 1'
#
loop_
_entity.id
_entity.type
_entity.pdbx_description
1 polymer ?
#
loop_
_entity_poly.entity_id
_entity_poly.type
_entity_poly.pdbx_seq_one_letter_code
_entity_poly.pdbx_strand_id
1 'polypeptide(L)'
;ALWKTRQIDSRDVAISNKELIAEWAATRGEDSDFFKVRVRGEFPSASEMQFISGTLIEAATKRVIHKHEFDFAPAIIGVDPAWTGEDTLEIFLRQGSMCKHLATYQKNDDDVHMAEIIAYLEDQYRAVAVNIDQGYGTGIYSVGRNMGRSWNLVSFAAKPRDEYYANKRAEMWGEMKEWLKTIGALPDDMQLRDDLAGPEAFMNRSGKLQLE
;
A
#
# COMPACT_ATOMS: atom_id res chain seq x y z
N ALA A 1 -16.20 -19.15 30.61
CA ALA A 1 -15.83 -19.30 29.20
C ALA A 1 -16.74 -20.33 28.55
N LEU A 2 -17.43 -19.95 27.50
CA LEU A 2 -18.43 -20.80 26.81
C LEU A 2 -17.80 -21.68 25.70
N TRP A 3 -16.53 -21.46 25.37
CA TRP A 3 -15.85 -22.17 24.31
C TRP A 3 -14.60 -22.87 24.82
N LYS A 4 -14.42 -24.13 24.40
CA LYS A 4 -13.18 -24.87 24.56
C LYS A 4 -12.50 -24.96 23.20
N THR A 5 -11.30 -24.45 23.08
CA THR A 5 -10.48 -24.57 21.87
C THR A 5 -9.54 -25.76 21.98
N ARG A 6 -9.30 -26.45 20.88
CA ARG A 6 -8.32 -27.52 20.76
C ARG A 6 -7.50 -27.28 19.50
N GLN A 7 -6.20 -27.17 19.64
CA GLN A 7 -5.25 -27.15 18.54
C GLN A 7 -4.92 -28.61 18.16
N ILE A 8 -4.92 -28.92 16.87
CA ILE A 8 -4.55 -30.23 16.33
C ILE A 8 -3.50 -30.01 15.25
N ASP A 9 -2.31 -30.57 15.47
CA ASP A 9 -1.26 -30.62 14.45
C ASP A 9 -1.50 -31.84 13.54
N SER A 10 -1.66 -31.59 12.24
CA SER A 10 -1.90 -32.67 11.27
C SER A 10 -0.73 -33.65 11.14
N ARG A 11 0.47 -33.27 11.59
CA ARG A 11 1.62 -34.15 11.66
C ARG A 11 1.43 -35.28 12.67
N ASP A 12 0.64 -35.05 13.72
CA ASP A 12 0.36 -36.02 14.79
C ASP A 12 -0.89 -36.88 14.51
N VAL A 13 -1.60 -36.59 13.41
CA VAL A 13 -2.83 -37.29 13.04
C VAL A 13 -2.53 -38.45 12.07
N ALA A 14 -2.97 -39.66 12.40
CA ALA A 14 -2.65 -40.87 11.63
C ALA A 14 -3.21 -40.87 10.19
N ILE A 15 -4.38 -40.23 9.96
CA ILE A 15 -5.05 -40.18 8.65
C ILE A 15 -4.54 -39.08 7.73
N SER A 16 -3.63 -38.20 8.20
CA SER A 16 -3.10 -37.13 7.38
C SER A 16 -2.08 -37.62 6.35
N ASN A 17 -2.06 -36.97 5.18
CA ASN A 17 -1.07 -37.26 4.14
C ASN A 17 0.30 -36.64 4.49
N LYS A 18 1.22 -37.45 4.99
CA LYS A 18 2.54 -37.00 5.45
C LYS A 18 3.44 -36.51 4.31
N GLU A 19 3.29 -37.11 3.12
CA GLU A 19 4.07 -36.73 1.93
C GLU A 19 3.67 -35.32 1.47
N LEU A 20 2.38 -35.03 1.43
CA LEU A 20 1.88 -33.70 1.09
C LEU A 20 2.30 -32.64 2.12
N ILE A 21 2.31 -33.00 3.41
CA ILE A 21 2.77 -32.11 4.48
C ILE A 21 4.27 -31.80 4.30
N ALA A 22 5.09 -32.80 3.96
CA ALA A 22 6.52 -32.60 3.71
C ALA A 22 6.76 -31.73 2.46
N GLU A 23 5.97 -31.91 1.40
CA GLU A 23 6.01 -31.06 0.22
C GLU A 23 5.68 -29.60 0.57
N TRP A 24 4.64 -29.37 1.38
CA TRP A 24 4.27 -28.02 1.83
C TRP A 24 5.34 -27.40 2.71
N ALA A 25 5.99 -28.18 3.58
CA ALA A 25 7.12 -27.70 4.37
C ALA A 25 8.28 -27.24 3.48
N ALA A 26 8.61 -28.01 2.45
CA ALA A 26 9.70 -27.72 1.53
C ALA A 26 9.39 -26.51 0.60
N THR A 27 8.14 -26.38 0.13
CA THR A 27 7.76 -25.37 -0.87
C THR A 27 7.30 -24.05 -0.26
N ARG A 28 6.66 -24.09 0.89
CA ARG A 28 6.04 -22.92 1.56
C ARG A 28 6.79 -22.49 2.82
N GLY A 29 7.59 -23.39 3.42
CA GLY A 29 8.22 -23.19 4.71
C GLY A 29 7.28 -23.54 5.88
N GLU A 30 7.85 -24.12 6.95
CA GLU A 30 7.08 -24.50 8.15
C GLU A 30 6.59 -23.30 8.97
N ASP A 31 7.21 -22.14 8.83
CA ASP A 31 6.82 -20.91 9.52
C ASP A 31 5.82 -20.06 8.74
N SER A 32 5.45 -20.47 7.51
CA SER A 32 4.40 -19.82 6.75
C SER A 32 3.05 -20.00 7.44
N ASP A 33 2.16 -19.00 7.38
CA ASP A 33 0.82 -19.12 7.95
C ASP A 33 -0.01 -20.18 7.19
N PHE A 34 0.29 -20.41 5.91
CA PHE A 34 -0.28 -21.55 5.20
C PHE A 34 -0.01 -22.86 5.95
N PHE A 35 1.25 -23.07 6.36
CA PHE A 35 1.64 -24.29 7.09
C PHE A 35 1.07 -24.28 8.52
N LYS A 36 1.12 -23.15 9.21
CA LYS A 36 0.55 -22.97 10.54
C LYS A 36 -0.94 -23.32 10.56
N VAL A 37 -1.74 -22.74 9.63
CA VAL A 37 -3.19 -22.96 9.55
C VAL A 37 -3.53 -24.37 9.10
N ARG A 38 -2.88 -24.87 8.04
CA ARG A 38 -3.24 -26.14 7.39
C ARG A 38 -2.65 -27.37 8.07
N VAL A 39 -1.52 -27.21 8.74
CA VAL A 39 -0.78 -28.31 9.35
C VAL A 39 -0.79 -28.22 10.87
N ARG A 40 -0.36 -27.09 11.45
CA ARG A 40 -0.22 -26.95 12.91
C ARG A 40 -1.53 -26.62 13.63
N GLY A 41 -2.61 -26.28 12.92
CA GLY A 41 -3.87 -25.85 13.52
C GLY A 41 -3.73 -24.57 14.35
N GLU A 42 -2.80 -23.71 13.98
CA GLU A 42 -2.56 -22.38 14.56
C GLU A 42 -3.39 -21.34 13.80
N PHE A 43 -3.80 -20.27 14.47
CA PHE A 43 -4.36 -19.13 13.77
C PHE A 43 -3.25 -18.45 12.96
N PRO A 44 -3.57 -17.93 11.76
CA PRO A 44 -2.62 -17.16 11.01
C PRO A 44 -2.15 -15.97 11.86
N SER A 45 -0.91 -15.58 11.75
CA SER A 45 -0.49 -14.30 12.26
C SER A 45 -1.31 -13.24 11.52
N ALA A 46 -1.82 -12.22 12.21
CA ALA A 46 -2.59 -11.13 11.58
C ALA A 46 -1.88 -10.53 10.35
N SER A 47 -0.59 -10.82 10.18
CA SER A 47 0.25 -10.35 9.08
C SER A 47 0.09 -11.07 7.73
N GLU A 48 -0.54 -12.26 7.65
CA GLU A 48 -0.65 -12.94 6.32
C GLU A 48 -1.88 -12.54 5.52
N MET A 49 -2.91 -12.03 6.17
CA MET A 49 -4.04 -11.45 5.46
C MET A 49 -3.70 -10.05 4.94
N GLN A 50 -2.76 -9.37 5.59
CA GLN A 50 -2.30 -8.06 5.18
C GLN A 50 -1.52 -8.15 3.86
N PHE A 51 -1.89 -7.31 2.90
CA PHE A 51 -1.18 -7.27 1.62
C PHE A 51 0.26 -6.81 1.78
N ILE A 52 0.51 -5.78 2.60
CA ILE A 52 1.84 -5.35 3.02
C ILE A 52 2.01 -5.72 4.49
N SER A 53 2.92 -6.65 4.80
CA SER A 53 3.11 -7.12 6.17
C SER A 53 3.68 -6.03 7.08
N GLY A 54 3.28 -6.04 8.36
CA GLY A 54 3.83 -5.11 9.35
C GLY A 54 5.35 -5.18 9.47
N THR A 55 5.95 -6.36 9.28
CA THR A 55 7.42 -6.53 9.26
C THR A 55 8.08 -5.79 8.11
N LEU A 56 7.46 -5.78 6.92
CA LEU A 56 7.95 -5.05 5.77
C LEU A 56 7.83 -3.53 5.97
N ILE A 57 6.71 -3.07 6.52
CA ILE A 57 6.48 -1.66 6.85
C ILE A 57 7.53 -1.18 7.87
N GLU A 58 7.75 -1.96 8.93
CA GLU A 58 8.75 -1.65 9.96
C GLU A 58 10.18 -1.60 9.37
N ALA A 59 10.54 -2.56 8.52
CA ALA A 59 11.83 -2.57 7.85
C ALA A 59 12.02 -1.34 6.94
N ALA A 60 10.98 -0.94 6.19
CA ALA A 60 11.01 0.25 5.34
C ALA A 60 11.09 1.56 6.15
N THR A 61 10.42 1.62 7.31
CA THR A 61 10.49 2.79 8.21
C THR A 61 11.86 2.93 8.88
N LYS A 62 12.52 1.81 9.20
CA LYS A 62 13.87 1.82 9.80
C LYS A 62 14.99 1.99 8.77
N ARG A 63 14.66 1.98 7.47
CA ARG A 63 15.67 2.09 6.40
C ARG A 63 16.25 3.49 6.38
N VAL A 64 17.54 3.58 6.64
CA VAL A 64 18.30 4.83 6.53
C VAL A 64 18.73 5.00 5.08
N ILE A 65 18.42 6.14 4.50
CA ILE A 65 18.80 6.50 3.13
C ILE A 65 19.56 7.85 3.15
N HIS A 66 20.56 7.97 2.30
CA HIS A 66 21.31 9.20 2.15
C HIS A 66 20.88 9.97 0.90
N LYS A 67 21.03 11.28 0.91
CA LYS A 67 20.57 12.16 -0.17
C LYS A 67 21.04 11.70 -1.55
N HIS A 68 22.29 11.29 -1.68
CA HIS A 68 22.87 10.83 -2.95
C HIS A 68 22.24 9.52 -3.49
N GLU A 69 21.46 8.79 -2.68
CA GLU A 69 20.79 7.55 -3.08
C GLU A 69 19.41 7.81 -3.73
N PHE A 70 18.91 9.05 -3.66
CA PHE A 70 17.58 9.35 -4.20
C PHE A 70 17.50 10.68 -4.98
N ASP A 71 18.38 11.66 -4.75
CA ASP A 71 18.24 13.02 -5.28
C ASP A 71 18.41 13.13 -6.81
N PHE A 72 19.01 12.11 -7.44
CA PHE A 72 19.09 11.97 -8.90
C PHE A 72 17.77 11.52 -9.54
N ALA A 73 16.87 10.93 -8.77
CA ALA A 73 15.61 10.42 -9.27
C ALA A 73 14.57 11.54 -9.44
N PRO A 74 13.61 11.40 -10.36
CA PRO A 74 12.53 12.36 -10.50
C PRO A 74 11.65 12.40 -9.24
N ALA A 75 11.30 13.60 -8.82
CA ALA A 75 10.34 13.83 -7.73
C ALA A 75 8.91 13.70 -8.25
N ILE A 76 8.09 12.97 -7.52
CA ILE A 76 6.68 12.72 -7.85
C ILE A 76 5.83 13.01 -6.62
N ILE A 77 4.77 13.79 -6.78
CA ILE A 77 3.82 14.09 -5.71
C ILE A 77 2.59 13.20 -5.88
N GLY A 78 2.13 12.60 -4.79
CA GLY A 78 0.85 11.93 -4.66
C GLY A 78 -0.07 12.74 -3.77
N VAL A 79 -1.33 12.89 -4.17
CA VAL A 79 -2.36 13.62 -3.44
C VAL A 79 -3.57 12.72 -3.26
N ASP A 80 -3.96 12.51 -2.01
CA ASP A 80 -5.17 11.82 -1.63
C ASP A 80 -6.16 12.84 -1.03
N PRO A 81 -7.18 13.28 -1.78
CA PRO A 81 -8.14 14.26 -1.32
C PRO A 81 -9.13 13.66 -0.32
N ALA A 82 -9.51 14.43 0.68
CA ALA A 82 -10.49 14.03 1.68
C ALA A 82 -11.92 13.92 1.13
N TRP A 83 -12.68 12.93 1.61
CA TRP A 83 -14.11 12.78 1.25
C TRP A 83 -15.07 13.45 2.23
N THR A 84 -15.03 13.06 3.50
CA THR A 84 -16.04 13.48 4.49
C THR A 84 -15.39 14.12 5.72
N GLY A 85 -16.15 14.88 6.44
CA GLY A 85 -15.92 15.67 7.65
C GLY A 85 -14.62 15.52 8.44
N GLU A 86 -14.24 14.32 8.83
CA GLU A 86 -13.01 14.05 9.60
C GLU A 86 -11.84 13.56 8.72
N ASP A 87 -12.09 13.25 7.45
CA ASP A 87 -11.02 12.84 6.53
C ASP A 87 -10.08 14.01 6.22
N THR A 88 -8.83 13.69 5.97
CA THR A 88 -7.79 14.66 5.65
C THR A 88 -7.30 14.50 4.21
N LEU A 89 -6.97 15.64 3.57
CA LEU A 89 -6.19 15.63 2.33
C LEU A 89 -4.73 15.39 2.68
N GLU A 90 -4.15 14.35 2.11
CA GLU A 90 -2.77 13.96 2.34
C GLU A 90 -1.90 14.20 1.11
N ILE A 91 -0.72 14.77 1.32
CA ILE A 91 0.25 15.02 0.24
C ILE A 91 1.57 14.35 0.58
N PHE A 92 2.00 13.46 -0.31
CA PHE A 92 3.27 12.75 -0.19
C PHE A 92 4.18 13.04 -1.38
N LEU A 93 5.49 13.08 -1.11
CA LEU A 93 6.55 13.13 -2.11
C LEU A 93 7.26 11.78 -2.17
N ARG A 94 7.41 11.22 -3.37
CA ARG A 94 8.33 10.12 -3.64
C ARG A 94 9.46 10.61 -4.56
N GLN A 95 10.70 10.32 -4.19
CA GLN A 95 11.88 10.54 -5.03
C GLN A 95 12.82 9.35 -4.89
N GLY A 96 12.92 8.51 -5.93
CA GLY A 96 13.72 7.28 -5.87
C GLY A 96 13.29 6.36 -4.72
N SER A 97 14.20 6.14 -3.78
CA SER A 97 13.97 5.35 -2.56
C SER A 97 13.27 6.12 -1.44
N MET A 98 13.21 7.44 -1.50
CA MET A 98 12.67 8.29 -0.44
C MET A 98 11.17 8.51 -0.60
N CYS A 99 10.43 8.34 0.50
CA CYS A 99 9.07 8.83 0.68
C CYS A 99 9.04 9.85 1.82
N LYS A 100 8.38 10.97 1.59
CA LYS A 100 8.22 12.03 2.59
C LYS A 100 6.79 12.50 2.61
N HIS A 101 6.22 12.57 3.80
CA HIS A 101 4.96 13.27 4.02
C HIS A 101 5.20 14.77 3.95
N LEU A 102 4.44 15.48 3.12
CA LEU A 102 4.60 16.92 2.90
C LEU A 102 3.62 17.73 3.70
N ALA A 103 2.36 17.34 3.71
CA ALA A 103 1.29 18.10 4.35
C ALA A 103 0.03 17.28 4.55
N THR A 104 -0.70 17.63 5.61
CA THR A 104 -2.07 17.20 5.91
C THR A 104 -2.96 18.42 6.00
N TYR A 105 -4.09 18.40 5.34
CA TYR A 105 -5.11 19.45 5.44
C TYR A 105 -6.46 18.85 5.81
N GLN A 106 -7.13 19.47 6.76
CA GLN A 106 -8.52 19.12 7.03
C GLN A 106 -9.36 19.36 5.78
N LYS A 107 -10.36 18.51 5.56
CA LYS A 107 -11.31 18.71 4.48
C LYS A 107 -11.84 20.14 4.49
N ASN A 108 -11.78 20.79 3.34
CA ASN A 108 -12.50 22.02 3.06
C ASN A 108 -13.05 21.94 1.63
N ASP A 109 -13.99 22.83 1.33
CA ASP A 109 -14.63 22.88 -0.01
C ASP A 109 -13.92 23.90 -0.92
N ASP A 110 -12.69 24.32 -0.57
CA ASP A 110 -11.88 25.26 -1.34
C ASP A 110 -10.86 24.55 -2.23
N ASP A 111 -11.35 24.01 -3.34
CA ASP A 111 -10.49 23.36 -4.35
C ASP A 111 -9.42 24.31 -4.92
N VAL A 112 -9.69 25.64 -4.92
CA VAL A 112 -8.73 26.63 -5.42
C VAL A 112 -7.56 26.72 -4.47
N HIS A 113 -7.81 26.85 -3.19
CA HIS A 113 -6.76 26.91 -2.17
C HIS A 113 -5.93 25.60 -2.15
N MET A 114 -6.57 24.44 -2.25
CA MET A 114 -5.86 23.16 -2.31
C MET A 114 -5.00 23.05 -3.57
N ALA A 115 -5.49 23.50 -4.72
CA ALA A 115 -4.71 23.50 -5.97
C ALA A 115 -3.50 24.44 -5.88
N GLU A 116 -3.64 25.62 -5.25
CA GLU A 116 -2.54 26.56 -5.03
C GLU A 116 -1.44 25.95 -4.14
N ILE A 117 -1.81 25.23 -3.08
CA ILE A 117 -0.84 24.51 -2.22
C ILE A 117 -0.10 23.44 -3.00
N ILE A 118 -0.82 22.62 -3.76
CA ILE A 118 -0.21 21.55 -4.57
C ILE A 118 0.73 22.16 -5.63
N ALA A 119 0.32 23.23 -6.28
CA ALA A 119 1.16 23.94 -7.27
C ALA A 119 2.44 24.52 -6.62
N TYR A 120 2.31 25.08 -5.43
CA TYR A 120 3.48 25.55 -4.67
C TYR A 120 4.43 24.41 -4.33
N LEU A 121 3.93 23.26 -3.87
CA LEU A 121 4.75 22.09 -3.56
C LEU A 121 5.38 21.48 -4.82
N GLU A 122 4.65 21.42 -5.94
CA GLU A 122 5.17 20.99 -7.25
C GLU A 122 6.39 21.83 -7.64
N ASP A 123 6.27 23.16 -7.54
CA ASP A 123 7.36 24.09 -7.88
C ASP A 123 8.52 23.98 -6.87
N GLN A 124 8.23 23.90 -5.58
CA GLN A 124 9.22 23.81 -4.51
C GLN A 124 10.09 22.55 -4.63
N TYR A 125 9.49 21.42 -4.92
CA TYR A 125 10.17 20.13 -5.05
C TYR A 125 10.57 19.83 -6.50
N ARG A 126 10.24 20.70 -7.45
CA ARG A 126 10.45 20.50 -8.90
C ARG A 126 9.91 19.13 -9.33
N ALA A 127 8.72 18.81 -8.88
CA ALA A 127 8.12 17.54 -9.18
C ALA A 127 7.82 17.41 -10.67
N VAL A 128 8.18 16.27 -11.25
CA VAL A 128 7.96 16.00 -12.68
C VAL A 128 6.54 15.47 -12.95
N ALA A 129 5.85 15.05 -11.90
CA ALA A 129 4.47 14.60 -11.96
C ALA A 129 3.76 14.84 -10.64
N VAL A 130 2.49 15.19 -10.72
CA VAL A 130 1.53 15.23 -9.61
C VAL A 130 0.40 14.28 -9.96
N ASN A 131 0.17 13.30 -9.10
CA ASN A 131 -0.89 12.31 -9.25
C ASN A 131 -1.95 12.55 -8.16
N ILE A 132 -3.19 12.77 -8.58
CA ILE A 132 -4.32 13.08 -7.70
C ILE A 132 -5.34 11.95 -7.82
N ASP A 133 -5.83 11.42 -6.69
CA ASP A 133 -6.92 10.45 -6.75
C ASP A 133 -8.18 11.08 -7.36
N GLN A 134 -8.77 10.34 -8.31
CA GLN A 134 -9.96 10.78 -9.03
C GLN A 134 -11.18 10.88 -8.12
N GLY A 135 -11.24 10.12 -7.04
CA GLY A 135 -12.42 9.99 -6.19
C GLY A 135 -12.99 11.35 -5.78
N TYR A 136 -12.15 12.22 -5.21
CA TYR A 136 -12.52 13.57 -4.77
C TYR A 136 -11.60 14.67 -5.30
N GLY A 137 -10.63 14.33 -6.13
CA GLY A 137 -9.64 15.26 -6.67
C GLY A 137 -10.04 15.96 -7.97
N THR A 138 -11.25 15.73 -8.50
CA THR A 138 -11.66 16.28 -9.80
C THR A 138 -11.75 17.80 -9.82
N GLY A 139 -12.20 18.41 -8.72
CA GLY A 139 -12.26 19.86 -8.55
C GLY A 139 -10.85 20.47 -8.51
N ILE A 140 -9.99 19.96 -7.64
CA ILE A 140 -8.60 20.36 -7.51
C ILE A 140 -7.86 20.22 -8.85
N TYR A 141 -8.03 19.07 -9.54
CA TYR A 141 -7.47 18.83 -10.86
C TYR A 141 -7.93 19.86 -11.90
N SER A 142 -9.25 20.20 -11.90
CA SER A 142 -9.81 21.19 -12.84
C SER A 142 -9.21 22.57 -12.62
N VAL A 143 -9.04 22.99 -11.36
CA VAL A 143 -8.37 24.24 -11.00
C VAL A 143 -6.90 24.21 -11.46
N GLY A 144 -6.17 23.16 -11.15
CA GLY A 144 -4.77 23.01 -11.56
C GLY A 144 -4.60 23.12 -13.08
N ARG A 145 -5.48 22.50 -13.86
CA ARG A 145 -5.49 22.63 -15.31
C ARG A 145 -5.73 24.08 -15.77
N ASN A 146 -6.62 24.81 -15.12
CA ASN A 146 -6.87 26.24 -15.42
C ASN A 146 -5.64 27.11 -15.05
N MET A 147 -4.83 26.67 -14.06
CA MET A 147 -3.55 27.28 -13.71
C MET A 147 -2.42 26.90 -14.70
N GLY A 148 -2.70 26.07 -15.70
CA GLY A 148 -1.71 25.60 -16.67
C GLY A 148 -0.87 24.42 -16.19
N ARG A 149 -1.28 23.73 -15.11
CA ARG A 149 -0.59 22.53 -14.61
C ARG A 149 -0.96 21.28 -15.39
N SER A 150 -0.01 20.36 -15.50
CA SER A 150 -0.17 19.06 -16.22
C SER A 150 -0.24 17.91 -15.23
N TRP A 151 -1.19 17.96 -14.30
CA TRP A 151 -1.39 16.92 -13.30
C TRP A 151 -2.09 15.70 -13.88
N ASN A 152 -1.97 14.56 -13.20
CA ASN A 152 -2.62 13.32 -13.57
C ASN A 152 -3.77 13.02 -12.61
N LEU A 153 -4.94 12.69 -13.16
CA LEU A 153 -6.06 12.18 -12.39
C LEU A 153 -6.01 10.65 -12.44
N VAL A 154 -5.89 9.99 -11.28
CA VAL A 154 -5.71 8.56 -11.16
C VAL A 154 -7.00 7.88 -10.76
N SER A 155 -7.51 7.00 -11.61
CA SER A 155 -8.70 6.18 -11.31
C SER A 155 -8.29 4.82 -10.78
N PHE A 156 -8.65 4.52 -9.54
CA PHE A 156 -8.36 3.23 -8.89
C PHE A 156 -9.10 2.05 -9.54
N ALA A 157 -10.25 2.32 -10.15
CA ALA A 157 -11.03 1.32 -10.88
C ALA A 157 -10.54 1.07 -12.30
N ALA A 158 -9.57 1.84 -12.81
CA ALA A 158 -9.06 1.69 -14.16
C ALA A 158 -8.43 0.31 -14.39
N LYS A 159 -8.32 -0.07 -15.68
CA LYS A 159 -7.66 -1.31 -16.07
C LYS A 159 -6.18 -1.26 -15.68
N PRO A 160 -5.64 -2.32 -15.04
CA PRO A 160 -4.22 -2.43 -14.74
C PRO A 160 -3.42 -2.67 -16.03
N ARG A 161 -2.12 -2.42 -16.00
CA ARG A 161 -1.19 -2.78 -17.07
C ARG A 161 -0.86 -4.27 -17.02
N ASP A 162 -0.64 -4.78 -15.79
CA ASP A 162 -0.38 -6.19 -15.53
C ASP A 162 -1.70 -6.91 -15.25
N GLU A 163 -2.01 -7.92 -16.06
CA GLU A 163 -3.23 -8.71 -15.97
C GLU A 163 -3.33 -9.58 -14.70
N TYR A 164 -2.25 -9.70 -13.95
CA TYR A 164 -2.23 -10.34 -12.63
C TYR A 164 -3.14 -9.60 -11.63
N TYR A 165 -3.27 -8.28 -11.76
CA TYR A 165 -4.09 -7.46 -10.87
C TYR A 165 -5.52 -7.29 -11.41
N ALA A 166 -6.49 -7.19 -10.49
CA ALA A 166 -7.90 -7.01 -10.85
C ALA A 166 -8.20 -5.58 -11.35
N ASN A 167 -7.52 -4.59 -10.78
CA ASN A 167 -7.71 -3.17 -11.08
C ASN A 167 -6.43 -2.37 -10.82
N LYS A 168 -6.47 -1.07 -11.14
CA LYS A 168 -5.33 -0.17 -10.97
C LYS A 168 -4.92 0.00 -9.51
N ARG A 169 -5.88 0.01 -8.57
CA ARG A 169 -5.59 0.06 -7.13
C ARG A 169 -4.69 -1.12 -6.71
N ALA A 170 -5.08 -2.34 -7.06
CA ALA A 170 -4.31 -3.52 -6.71
C ALA A 170 -2.91 -3.52 -7.33
N GLU A 171 -2.78 -3.04 -8.58
CA GLU A 171 -1.47 -2.89 -9.25
C GLU A 171 -0.58 -1.88 -8.53
N MET A 172 -1.11 -0.68 -8.20
CA MET A 172 -0.35 0.36 -7.51
C MET A 172 0.15 -0.10 -6.14
N TRP A 173 -0.69 -0.81 -5.39
CA TRP A 173 -0.32 -1.41 -4.11
C TRP A 173 0.73 -2.51 -4.28
N GLY A 174 0.63 -3.32 -5.34
CA GLY A 174 1.63 -4.33 -5.69
C GLY A 174 2.99 -3.71 -6.02
N GLU A 175 3.00 -2.69 -6.87
CA GLU A 175 4.22 -1.94 -7.21
C GLU A 175 4.85 -1.28 -5.97
N MET A 176 4.02 -0.70 -5.08
CA MET A 176 4.48 -0.13 -3.82
C MET A 176 5.08 -1.20 -2.91
N LYS A 177 4.44 -2.37 -2.78
CA LYS A 177 4.96 -3.49 -1.99
C LYS A 177 6.36 -3.93 -2.48
N GLU A 178 6.55 -4.08 -3.79
CA GLU A 178 7.85 -4.44 -4.36
C GLU A 178 8.90 -3.32 -4.16
N TRP A 179 8.50 -2.05 -4.25
CA TRP A 179 9.37 -0.93 -3.95
C TRP A 179 9.81 -0.92 -2.48
N LEU A 180 8.90 -1.20 -1.54
CA LEU A 180 9.22 -1.32 -0.10
C LEU A 180 10.16 -2.50 0.19
N LYS A 181 10.00 -3.64 -0.49
CA LYS A 181 10.89 -4.80 -0.35
C LYS A 181 12.33 -4.50 -0.77
N THR A 182 12.49 -3.66 -1.76
CA THR A 182 13.80 -3.40 -2.38
C THR A 182 14.49 -2.18 -1.79
N ILE A 183 14.02 -0.99 -2.10
CA ILE A 183 14.71 0.27 -1.80
C ILE A 183 13.88 1.27 -0.99
N GLY A 184 12.56 1.12 -0.95
CA GLY A 184 11.64 2.13 -0.42
C GLY A 184 11.82 2.39 1.07
N ALA A 185 12.00 3.65 1.44
CA ALA A 185 12.04 4.11 2.82
C ALA A 185 10.82 4.96 3.13
N LEU A 186 10.16 4.66 4.24
CA LEU A 186 8.96 5.35 4.71
C LEU A 186 9.30 6.33 5.84
N PRO A 187 8.55 7.43 5.98
CA PRO A 187 8.61 8.25 7.17
C PRO A 187 8.15 7.46 8.40
N ASP A 188 8.64 7.82 9.58
CA ASP A 188 8.20 7.26 10.85
C ASP A 188 6.87 7.90 11.28
N ASP A 189 5.79 7.42 10.70
CA ASP A 189 4.43 7.89 10.90
C ASP A 189 3.53 6.70 11.26
N MET A 190 2.84 6.79 12.40
CA MET A 190 2.02 5.70 12.92
C MET A 190 0.75 5.51 12.10
N GLN A 191 0.10 6.58 11.67
CA GLN A 191 -1.11 6.51 10.85
C GLN A 191 -0.80 5.88 9.49
N LEU A 192 0.28 6.33 8.83
CA LEU A 192 0.72 5.72 7.57
C LEU A 192 1.02 4.22 7.71
N ARG A 193 1.59 3.80 8.85
CA ARG A 193 1.84 2.38 9.12
C ARG A 193 0.54 1.59 9.22
N ASP A 194 -0.45 2.12 9.94
CA ASP A 194 -1.76 1.48 10.12
C ASP A 194 -2.51 1.41 8.79
N ASP A 195 -2.51 2.48 8.00
CA ASP A 195 -3.12 2.54 6.68
C ASP A 195 -2.49 1.55 5.69
N LEU A 196 -1.16 1.41 5.71
CA LEU A 196 -0.45 0.46 4.87
C LEU A 196 -0.69 -1.00 5.29
N ALA A 197 -0.91 -1.25 6.57
CA ALA A 197 -1.19 -2.57 7.11
C ALA A 197 -2.65 -3.00 6.94
N GLY A 198 -3.57 -2.06 6.70
CA GLY A 198 -5.02 -2.32 6.65
C GLY A 198 -5.47 -3.22 5.50
N PRO A 199 -5.09 -2.97 4.25
CA PRO A 199 -5.62 -3.73 3.13
C PRO A 199 -5.24 -5.21 3.14
N GLU A 200 -6.24 -6.05 2.89
CA GLU A 200 -6.08 -7.48 2.69
C GLU A 200 -6.11 -7.81 1.19
N ALA A 201 -5.42 -8.87 0.80
CA ALA A 201 -5.39 -9.29 -0.59
C ALA A 201 -5.94 -10.70 -0.77
N PHE A 202 -6.71 -10.89 -1.81
CA PHE A 202 -7.23 -12.19 -2.19
C PHE A 202 -7.23 -12.40 -3.71
N MET A 203 -7.27 -13.66 -4.13
CA MET A 203 -7.46 -13.98 -5.54
C MET A 203 -8.95 -14.03 -5.84
N ASN A 204 -9.42 -13.18 -6.74
CA ASN A 204 -10.81 -13.17 -7.15
C ASN A 204 -11.17 -14.40 -8.02
N ARG A 205 -12.46 -14.53 -8.40
CA ARG A 205 -12.96 -15.67 -9.19
C ARG A 205 -12.28 -15.83 -10.55
N SER A 206 -11.69 -14.76 -11.09
CA SER A 206 -10.95 -14.77 -12.35
C SER A 206 -9.46 -15.05 -12.18
N GLY A 207 -9.01 -15.41 -10.97
CA GLY A 207 -7.60 -15.66 -10.67
C GLY A 207 -6.72 -14.40 -10.64
N LYS A 208 -7.32 -13.22 -10.43
CA LYS A 208 -6.60 -11.95 -10.35
C LYS A 208 -6.50 -11.48 -8.92
N LEU A 209 -5.36 -10.87 -8.56
CA LEU A 209 -5.17 -10.29 -7.23
C LEU A 209 -6.02 -9.03 -7.09
N GLN A 210 -6.79 -9.00 -5.99
CA GLN A 210 -7.67 -7.90 -5.62
C GLN A 210 -7.43 -7.53 -4.16
N LEU A 211 -7.61 -6.26 -3.83
CA LEU A 211 -7.58 -5.77 -2.46
C LEU A 211 -9.00 -5.54 -1.95
N GLU A 212 -9.18 -5.83 -0.68
CA GLU A 212 -10.38 -5.52 0.09
C GLU A 212 -10.17 -4.24 0.90
#